data_5b5657ab4f5ee96da69ddb1594d1be3e
#
_entry.id   5b5657ab4f5ee96da69ddb1594d1be3e
#
_cell.length_a   1.000
_cell.length_b   1.000
_cell.length_c   1.000
_cell.angle_alpha   90.00
_cell.angle_beta   90.00
_cell.angle_gamma   90.00
#
_symmetry.space_group_name_H-M   'P 1'
#
loop_
_entity.id
_entity.type
_entity.pdbx_description
1 polymer ?
#
loop_
_entity_poly.entity_id
_entity_poly.type
_entity_poly.pdbx_seq_one_letter_code
_entity_poly.pdbx_strand_id
1 'polypeptide(L)'
;GSDSDLWYETNKGGKTVFLENHDEWFKKVTEESPHLNVYEIQYTNNGYEANKLLKDYDSGNHDCLSIDLPEEVRETKWDVIIVDAPAAWDYKYPCRMKSIYEAYNLSKNSEHIDIFVHDTHREIEIQYCDYFLRPNFEFVEEVTDPPGSRWEGRKLFYFKK
;
A
#
# COMPACT_ATOMS: atom_id res chain seq x y z
N GLY A 1 -6.24 8.09 7.05
CA GLY A 1 -5.37 8.92 7.86
C GLY A 1 -5.81 10.38 7.87
N SER A 2 -5.02 11.27 8.46
CA SER A 2 -5.35 12.71 8.57
C SER A 2 -5.41 13.47 7.24
N ASP A 3 -5.00 12.86 6.17
CA ASP A 3 -4.93 13.38 4.80
C ASP A 3 -5.97 12.77 3.85
N SER A 4 -6.86 11.91 4.37
CA SER A 4 -7.86 11.21 3.55
C SER A 4 -8.80 12.18 2.82
N ASP A 5 -9.25 13.26 3.48
CA ASP A 5 -10.08 14.28 2.86
C ASP A 5 -9.35 15.01 1.72
N LEU A 6 -8.03 15.23 1.86
CA LEU A 6 -7.22 15.84 0.80
C LEU A 6 -7.20 14.95 -0.45
N TRP A 7 -6.97 13.67 -0.30
CA TRP A 7 -6.98 12.72 -1.42
C TRP A 7 -8.36 12.62 -2.08
N TYR A 8 -9.42 12.60 -1.28
CA TYR A 8 -10.79 12.59 -1.79
C TYR A 8 -11.11 13.84 -2.60
N GLU A 9 -10.81 15.03 -2.07
CA GLU A 9 -11.06 16.29 -2.78
C GLU A 9 -10.17 16.45 -4.03
N THR A 10 -8.92 15.94 -4.00
CA THR A 10 -8.03 15.97 -5.17
C THR A 10 -8.57 15.12 -6.32
N ASN A 11 -9.25 14.00 -5.99
CA ASN A 11 -9.87 13.10 -6.98
C ASN A 11 -11.39 13.35 -7.11
N LYS A 12 -11.82 14.58 -6.94
CA LYS A 12 -13.25 14.93 -7.00
C LYS A 12 -13.88 14.52 -8.33
N GLY A 13 -14.90 13.67 -8.24
CA GLY A 13 -15.58 13.08 -9.40
C GLY A 13 -15.05 11.73 -9.86
N GLY A 14 -13.91 11.28 -9.31
CA GLY A 14 -13.41 9.92 -9.42
C GLY A 14 -13.83 9.03 -8.24
N LYS A 15 -13.46 7.77 -8.29
CA LYS A 15 -13.65 6.81 -7.20
C LYS A 15 -12.40 6.77 -6.33
N THR A 16 -12.54 7.08 -5.04
CA THR A 16 -11.49 6.97 -4.04
C THR A 16 -11.91 6.00 -2.96
N VAL A 17 -11.03 5.07 -2.62
CA VAL A 17 -11.24 4.08 -1.57
C VAL A 17 -10.04 4.08 -0.64
N PHE A 18 -10.30 3.98 0.66
CA PHE A 18 -9.30 3.87 1.69
C PHE A 18 -9.36 2.50 2.36
N LEU A 19 -8.22 1.90 2.58
CA LEU A 19 -8.05 0.65 3.32
C LEU A 19 -7.34 0.99 4.63
N GLU A 20 -7.99 0.74 5.76
CA GLU A 20 -7.46 1.07 7.09
C GLU A 20 -7.37 -0.19 7.94
N ASN A 21 -6.24 -0.38 8.61
CA ASN A 21 -6.01 -1.55 9.45
C ASN A 21 -5.98 -1.24 10.95
N HIS A 22 -6.12 0.01 11.33
CA HIS A 22 -6.09 0.44 12.73
C HIS A 22 -7.50 0.78 13.18
N ASP A 23 -8.10 -0.03 14.06
CA ASP A 23 -9.49 0.05 14.51
C ASP A 23 -9.91 1.45 14.98
N GLU A 24 -9.05 2.12 15.75
CA GLU A 24 -9.36 3.46 16.26
C GLU A 24 -9.40 4.50 15.14
N TRP A 25 -8.47 4.40 14.16
CA TRP A 25 -8.47 5.27 13.00
C TRP A 25 -9.64 4.98 12.06
N PHE A 26 -9.96 3.70 11.85
CA PHE A 26 -11.13 3.31 11.07
C PHE A 26 -12.41 3.92 11.65
N LYS A 27 -12.66 3.74 12.95
CA LYS A 27 -13.82 4.31 13.65
C LYS A 27 -13.84 5.83 13.54
N LYS A 28 -12.71 6.47 13.83
CA LYS A 28 -12.60 7.94 13.77
C LYS A 28 -12.93 8.49 12.38
N VAL A 29 -12.34 7.91 11.32
CA VAL A 29 -12.56 8.39 9.95
C VAL A 29 -14.00 8.17 9.51
N THR A 30 -14.60 7.03 9.83
CA THR A 30 -16.00 6.74 9.49
C THR A 30 -16.98 7.63 10.25
N GLU A 31 -16.67 8.07 11.45
CA GLU A 31 -17.50 9.00 12.22
C GLU A 31 -17.34 10.46 11.79
N GLU A 32 -16.08 10.91 11.59
CA GLU A 32 -15.77 12.32 11.28
C GLU A 32 -15.96 12.66 9.79
N SER A 33 -15.73 11.68 8.89
CA SER A 33 -15.78 11.84 7.43
C SER A 33 -16.64 10.74 6.78
N PRO A 34 -17.96 10.67 7.07
CA PRO A 34 -18.83 9.59 6.58
C PRO A 34 -19.04 9.58 5.06
N HIS A 35 -18.56 10.58 4.36
CA HIS A 35 -18.56 10.66 2.90
C HIS A 35 -17.42 9.88 2.25
N LEU A 36 -16.40 9.47 3.03
CA LEU A 36 -15.29 8.69 2.53
C LEU A 36 -15.65 7.20 2.45
N ASN A 37 -15.22 6.55 1.37
CA ASN A 37 -15.36 5.11 1.23
C ASN A 37 -14.15 4.41 1.89
N VAL A 38 -14.33 3.94 3.12
CA VAL A 38 -13.27 3.35 3.94
C VAL A 38 -13.64 1.91 4.28
N TYR A 39 -12.71 0.98 4.07
CA TYR A 39 -12.86 -0.42 4.47
C TYR A 39 -11.82 -0.78 5.53
N GLU A 40 -12.28 -1.48 6.56
CA GLU A 40 -11.39 -2.09 7.54
C GLU A 40 -10.75 -3.34 6.95
N ILE A 41 -9.42 -3.45 7.06
CA ILE A 41 -8.66 -4.61 6.64
C ILE A 41 -7.79 -5.13 7.78
N GLN A 42 -7.41 -6.41 7.71
CA GLN A 42 -6.56 -7.04 8.73
C GLN A 42 -5.30 -7.64 8.12
N TYR A 43 -4.17 -7.45 8.78
CA TYR A 43 -2.90 -8.10 8.46
C TYR A 43 -2.64 -9.23 9.46
N THR A 44 -2.35 -10.41 8.96
CA THR A 44 -2.12 -11.64 9.75
C THR A 44 -0.64 -12.00 9.88
N ASN A 45 0.26 -11.13 9.45
CA ASN A 45 1.71 -11.35 9.41
C ASN A 45 2.47 -10.29 10.21
N ASN A 46 3.74 -10.50 10.40
CA ASN A 46 4.69 -9.51 10.92
C ASN A 46 5.96 -9.46 10.05
N GLY A 47 6.83 -8.46 10.26
CA GLY A 47 8.01 -8.23 9.43
C GLY A 47 9.04 -9.35 9.48
N TYR A 48 9.14 -10.11 10.58
CA TYR A 48 10.04 -11.26 10.67
C TYR A 48 9.70 -12.39 9.68
N GLU A 49 8.47 -12.41 9.16
CA GLU A 49 8.00 -13.42 8.22
C GLU A 49 8.31 -13.08 6.75
N ALA A 50 8.91 -11.91 6.46
CA ALA A 50 9.10 -11.41 5.11
C ALA A 50 9.73 -12.44 4.16
N ASN A 51 10.87 -13.00 4.55
CA ASN A 51 11.56 -14.00 3.73
C ASN A 51 10.80 -15.34 3.62
N LYS A 52 10.05 -15.71 4.66
CA LYS A 52 9.21 -16.92 4.64
C LYS A 52 8.06 -16.75 3.66
N LEU A 53 7.38 -15.61 3.69
CA LEU A 53 6.25 -15.32 2.80
C LEU A 53 6.67 -15.31 1.33
N LEU A 54 7.85 -14.77 0.98
CA LEU A 54 8.36 -14.86 -0.40
C LEU A 54 8.65 -16.31 -0.81
N LYS A 55 9.24 -17.13 0.08
CA LYS A 55 9.47 -18.56 -0.20
C LYS A 55 8.16 -19.34 -0.35
N ASP A 56 7.17 -19.05 0.47
CA ASP A 56 5.85 -19.68 0.39
C ASP A 56 5.18 -19.27 -0.95
N TYR A 57 5.28 -18.02 -1.36
CA TYR A 57 4.81 -17.53 -2.65
C TYR A 57 5.49 -18.23 -3.82
N ASP A 58 6.83 -18.37 -3.80
CA ASP A 58 7.63 -19.07 -4.82
C ASP A 58 7.26 -20.56 -4.92
N SER A 59 6.82 -21.16 -3.83
CA SER A 59 6.35 -22.54 -3.79
C SER A 59 4.92 -22.73 -4.34
N GLY A 60 4.26 -21.63 -4.77
CA GLY A 60 2.91 -21.62 -5.33
C GLY A 60 1.79 -21.27 -4.33
N ASN A 61 2.12 -20.98 -3.09
CA ASN A 61 1.16 -20.50 -2.10
C ASN A 61 0.99 -18.98 -2.19
N HIS A 62 0.27 -18.51 -3.22
CA HIS A 62 0.08 -17.08 -3.45
C HIS A 62 -0.83 -16.42 -2.40
N ASP A 63 -1.73 -17.19 -1.79
CA ASP A 63 -2.67 -16.69 -0.78
C ASP A 63 -1.96 -16.21 0.51
N CYS A 64 -0.71 -16.64 0.74
CA CYS A 64 0.07 -16.20 1.90
C CYS A 64 0.29 -14.68 1.93
N LEU A 65 0.27 -14.02 0.78
CA LEU A 65 0.43 -12.57 0.63
C LEU A 65 -0.89 -11.82 0.43
N SER A 66 -2.00 -12.52 0.23
CA SER A 66 -3.30 -11.88 -0.02
C SER A 66 -3.85 -11.19 1.24
N ILE A 67 -4.59 -10.12 1.00
CA ILE A 67 -5.45 -9.44 1.97
C ILE A 67 -6.89 -9.74 1.58
N ASP A 68 -7.77 -9.93 2.57
CA ASP A 68 -9.20 -10.04 2.30
C ASP A 68 -9.75 -8.64 1.94
N LEU A 69 -9.75 -8.36 0.64
CA LEU A 69 -10.23 -7.09 0.10
C LEU A 69 -11.69 -7.21 -0.33
N PRO A 70 -12.51 -6.17 -0.17
CA PRO A 70 -13.85 -6.10 -0.74
C PRO A 70 -13.84 -6.34 -2.26
N GLU A 71 -14.87 -7.01 -2.77
CA GLU A 71 -15.04 -7.30 -4.20
C GLU A 71 -14.94 -6.02 -5.05
N GLU A 72 -15.58 -4.96 -4.57
CA GLU A 72 -15.51 -3.64 -5.20
C GLU A 72 -14.07 -3.14 -5.40
N VAL A 73 -13.18 -3.39 -4.44
CA VAL A 73 -11.76 -2.99 -4.54
C VAL A 73 -11.04 -3.86 -5.55
N ARG A 74 -11.30 -5.17 -5.52
CA ARG A 74 -10.67 -6.15 -6.42
C ARG A 74 -11.05 -5.96 -7.89
N GLU A 75 -12.29 -5.59 -8.16
CA GLU A 75 -12.81 -5.49 -9.53
C GLU A 75 -12.63 -4.11 -10.16
N THR A 76 -12.34 -3.09 -9.37
CA THR A 76 -12.11 -1.74 -9.87
C THR A 76 -10.79 -1.66 -10.65
N LYS A 77 -10.84 -1.02 -11.83
CA LYS A 77 -9.64 -0.58 -12.54
C LYS A 77 -9.14 0.71 -11.90
N TRP A 78 -8.04 0.61 -11.20
CA TRP A 78 -7.43 1.75 -10.52
C TRP A 78 -6.46 2.46 -11.45
N ASP A 79 -6.46 3.80 -11.41
CA ASP A 79 -5.47 4.65 -12.10
C ASP A 79 -4.30 4.98 -11.19
N VAL A 80 -4.54 5.04 -9.87
CA VAL A 80 -3.52 5.34 -8.87
C VAL A 80 -3.69 4.43 -7.66
N ILE A 81 -2.58 3.88 -7.16
CA ILE A 81 -2.52 3.17 -5.87
C ILE A 81 -1.43 3.79 -5.01
N ILE A 82 -1.76 4.12 -3.77
CA ILE A 82 -0.83 4.65 -2.78
C ILE A 82 -0.69 3.64 -1.63
N VAL A 83 0.50 3.12 -1.41
CA VAL A 83 0.84 2.19 -0.34
C VAL A 83 1.52 2.97 0.79
N ASP A 84 0.75 3.36 1.81
CA ASP A 84 1.23 4.08 3.00
C ASP A 84 0.90 3.38 4.33
N ALA A 85 0.38 2.17 4.26
CA ALA A 85 0.03 1.32 5.40
C ALA A 85 0.44 -0.15 5.14
N PRO A 86 0.57 -0.95 6.20
CA PRO A 86 0.53 -0.61 7.63
C PRO A 86 1.78 0.11 8.11
N ALA A 87 1.70 0.69 9.31
CA ALA A 87 2.87 1.25 9.99
C ALA A 87 3.86 0.12 10.36
N ALA A 88 5.16 0.33 10.11
CA ALA A 88 6.17 -0.71 10.24
C ALA A 88 7.47 -0.16 10.87
N TRP A 89 7.37 0.47 12.03
CA TRP A 89 8.56 0.96 12.77
C TRP A 89 9.32 -0.14 13.52
N ASP A 90 8.74 -1.34 13.63
CA ASP A 90 9.34 -2.51 14.28
C ASP A 90 8.81 -3.77 13.57
N TYR A 91 9.67 -4.74 13.30
CA TYR A 91 9.32 -5.98 12.59
C TYR A 91 8.32 -6.88 13.31
N LYS A 92 7.99 -6.60 14.58
CA LYS A 92 6.88 -7.28 15.27
C LYS A 92 5.50 -6.88 14.71
N TYR A 93 5.41 -5.76 13.97
CA TYR A 93 4.21 -5.33 13.29
C TYR A 93 4.21 -5.79 11.82
N PRO A 94 3.05 -5.79 11.16
CA PRO A 94 3.00 -6.00 9.72
C PRO A 94 3.79 -4.88 9.02
N CYS A 95 4.72 -5.27 8.13
CA CYS A 95 5.31 -4.35 7.17
C CYS A 95 4.41 -4.27 5.92
N ARG A 96 4.75 -3.44 4.95
CA ARG A 96 3.93 -3.21 3.74
C ARG A 96 3.98 -4.36 2.72
N MET A 97 4.44 -5.54 3.12
CA MET A 97 4.60 -6.72 2.26
C MET A 97 3.33 -7.04 1.48
N LYS A 98 2.23 -7.27 2.21
CA LYS A 98 0.95 -7.62 1.61
C LYS A 98 0.34 -6.46 0.84
N SER A 99 0.50 -5.22 1.29
CA SER A 99 0.02 -4.04 0.58
C SER A 99 0.72 -3.83 -0.76
N ILE A 100 2.05 -4.06 -0.83
CA ILE A 100 2.82 -3.99 -2.08
C ILE A 100 2.40 -5.12 -3.02
N TYR A 101 2.20 -6.33 -2.51
CA TYR A 101 1.69 -7.45 -3.30
C TYR A 101 0.28 -7.18 -3.84
N GLU A 102 -0.63 -6.64 -3.03
CA GLU A 102 -1.98 -6.30 -3.51
C GLU A 102 -1.97 -5.14 -4.51
N ALA A 103 -1.09 -4.15 -4.35
CA ALA A 103 -0.91 -3.11 -5.37
C ALA A 103 -0.50 -3.72 -6.71
N TYR A 104 0.42 -4.70 -6.71
CA TYR A 104 0.76 -5.47 -7.90
C TYR A 104 -0.43 -6.24 -8.45
N ASN A 105 -1.22 -6.95 -7.61
CA ASN A 105 -2.38 -7.72 -8.07
C ASN A 105 -3.47 -6.84 -8.67
N LEU A 106 -3.85 -5.77 -8.00
CA LEU A 106 -4.88 -4.83 -8.45
C LEU A 106 -4.49 -4.16 -9.77
N SER A 107 -3.21 -3.89 -9.96
CA SER A 107 -2.68 -3.27 -11.19
C SER A 107 -2.85 -4.14 -12.44
N LYS A 108 -3.07 -5.46 -12.29
CA LYS A 108 -3.28 -6.36 -13.44
C LYS A 108 -4.54 -6.02 -14.22
N ASN A 109 -5.52 -5.39 -13.56
CA ASN A 109 -6.79 -5.00 -14.16
C ASN A 109 -6.69 -3.68 -14.95
N SER A 110 -5.60 -2.93 -14.81
CA SER A 110 -5.42 -1.60 -15.42
C SER A 110 -4.37 -1.62 -16.52
N GLU A 111 -4.61 -0.89 -17.60
CA GLU A 111 -3.65 -0.70 -18.71
C GLU A 111 -2.61 0.38 -18.34
N HIS A 112 -3.07 1.40 -17.62
CA HIS A 112 -2.25 2.49 -17.12
C HIS A 112 -2.52 2.64 -15.63
N ILE A 113 -1.47 2.70 -14.83
CA ILE A 113 -1.58 2.87 -13.39
C ILE A 113 -0.29 3.46 -12.82
N ASP A 114 -0.45 4.38 -11.89
CA ASP A 114 0.61 4.94 -11.07
C ASP A 114 0.60 4.29 -9.68
N ILE A 115 1.75 3.77 -9.22
CA ILE A 115 1.89 3.15 -7.91
C ILE A 115 2.93 3.91 -7.10
N PHE A 116 2.52 4.39 -5.94
CA PHE A 116 3.39 5.08 -4.98
C PHE A 116 3.55 4.23 -3.74
N VAL A 117 4.80 3.93 -3.36
CA VAL A 117 5.10 3.16 -2.14
C VAL A 117 5.92 4.02 -1.20
N HIS A 118 5.34 4.35 -0.05
CA HIS A 118 5.98 5.16 0.98
C HIS A 118 6.86 4.33 1.92
N ASP A 119 7.78 4.99 2.64
CA ASP A 119 8.75 4.37 3.56
C ASP A 119 9.73 3.38 2.91
N THR A 120 10.04 3.54 1.63
CA THR A 120 11.01 2.71 0.90
C THR A 120 12.48 2.96 1.28
N HIS A 121 12.74 3.59 2.42
CA HIS A 121 14.03 3.58 3.10
C HIS A 121 14.22 2.31 3.95
N ARG A 122 13.18 1.48 4.12
CA ARG A 122 13.21 0.25 4.90
C ARG A 122 13.48 -0.96 4.00
N GLU A 123 14.25 -1.90 4.53
CA GLU A 123 14.74 -3.06 3.78
C GLU A 123 13.60 -3.94 3.23
N ILE A 124 12.58 -4.20 4.03
CA ILE A 124 11.44 -5.05 3.63
C ILE A 124 10.63 -4.42 2.51
N GLU A 125 10.36 -3.12 2.59
CA GLU A 125 9.62 -2.39 1.56
C GLU A 125 10.42 -2.38 0.25
N ILE A 126 11.74 -2.15 0.30
CA ILE A 126 12.62 -2.27 -0.88
C ILE A 126 12.54 -3.69 -1.47
N GLN A 127 12.74 -4.72 -0.64
CA GLN A 127 12.72 -6.12 -1.06
C GLN A 127 11.44 -6.49 -1.81
N TYR A 128 10.28 -6.06 -1.29
CA TYR A 128 8.99 -6.38 -1.92
C TYR A 128 8.72 -5.54 -3.16
N CYS A 129 9.16 -4.28 -3.21
CA CYS A 129 9.14 -3.48 -4.44
C CYS A 129 10.03 -4.11 -5.52
N ASP A 130 11.23 -4.55 -5.17
CA ASP A 130 12.15 -5.20 -6.11
C ASP A 130 11.62 -6.54 -6.62
N TYR A 131 10.84 -7.24 -5.80
CA TYR A 131 10.29 -8.53 -6.18
C TYR A 131 9.03 -8.40 -7.07
N PHE A 132 8.08 -7.53 -6.72
CA PHE A 132 6.79 -7.45 -7.39
C PHE A 132 6.66 -6.30 -8.37
N LEU A 133 7.23 -5.13 -8.05
CA LEU A 133 6.98 -3.92 -8.84
C LEU A 133 8.08 -3.69 -9.89
N ARG A 134 9.35 -3.69 -9.54
CA ARG A 134 10.43 -3.41 -10.50
C ARG A 134 10.45 -4.31 -11.73
N PRO A 135 10.13 -5.62 -11.67
CA PRO A 135 10.10 -6.46 -12.87
C PRO A 135 8.91 -6.19 -13.80
N ASN A 136 7.85 -5.54 -13.31
CA ASN A 136 6.56 -5.42 -14.00
C ASN A 136 6.18 -3.98 -14.36
N PHE A 137 6.90 -2.99 -13.82
CA PHE A 137 6.60 -1.56 -13.98
C PHE A 137 7.86 -0.77 -14.31
N GLU A 138 7.69 0.35 -15.01
CA GLU A 138 8.75 1.34 -15.11
C GLU A 138 8.94 1.99 -13.74
N PHE A 139 10.17 1.92 -13.21
CA PHE A 139 10.56 2.71 -12.03
C PHE A 139 10.83 4.14 -12.49
N VAL A 140 10.01 5.07 -12.04
CA VAL A 140 10.08 6.46 -12.50
C VAL A 140 11.03 7.26 -11.63
N GLU A 141 10.86 7.20 -10.30
CA GLU A 141 11.57 8.11 -9.40
C GLU A 141 11.62 7.58 -7.96
N GLU A 142 12.68 7.95 -7.25
CA GLU A 142 12.78 7.92 -5.79
C GLU A 142 12.73 9.36 -5.27
N VAL A 143 11.73 9.65 -4.45
CA VAL A 143 11.62 10.94 -3.75
C VAL A 143 12.06 10.76 -2.31
N THR A 144 12.91 11.65 -1.82
CA THR A 144 13.37 11.65 -0.43
C THR A 144 12.87 12.91 0.29
N ASP A 145 12.35 12.75 1.48
CA ASP A 145 11.94 13.87 2.32
C ASP A 145 13.13 14.78 2.62
N PRO A 146 12.99 16.10 2.43
CA PRO A 146 14.09 17.03 2.53
C PRO A 146 14.64 17.17 3.95
N PRO A 147 15.91 17.58 4.10
CA PRO A 147 16.49 17.91 5.39
C PRO A 147 15.66 18.94 6.16
N GLY A 148 15.48 18.74 7.45
CA GLY A 148 14.69 19.61 8.33
C GLY A 148 13.17 19.39 8.28
N SER A 149 12.67 18.49 7.45
CA SER A 149 11.28 18.06 7.50
C SER A 149 11.04 17.15 8.73
N ARG A 150 9.78 17.06 9.17
CA ARG A 150 9.37 16.12 10.24
C ARG A 150 9.74 14.67 9.93
N TRP A 151 9.86 14.35 8.64
CA TRP A 151 10.05 12.99 8.12
C TRP A 151 11.36 12.84 7.35
N GLU A 152 12.35 13.67 7.68
CA GLU A 152 13.67 13.71 7.02
C GLU A 152 14.23 12.30 6.73
N GLY A 153 14.67 12.10 5.50
CA GLY A 153 15.28 10.86 5.04
C GLY A 153 14.31 9.73 4.71
N ARG A 154 13.01 9.90 4.90
CA ARG A 154 12.05 8.92 4.38
C ARG A 154 12.02 8.96 2.88
N LYS A 155 11.73 7.80 2.28
CA LYS A 155 11.72 7.63 0.83
C LYS A 155 10.36 7.14 0.35
N LEU A 156 10.05 7.52 -0.89
CA LEU A 156 8.91 7.07 -1.64
C LEU A 156 9.41 6.59 -3.01
N PHE A 157 8.95 5.42 -3.45
CA PHE A 157 9.13 4.94 -4.81
C PHE A 157 7.89 5.20 -5.65
N TYR A 158 8.10 5.65 -6.89
CA TYR A 158 7.07 5.80 -7.89
C TYR A 158 7.31 4.85 -9.06
N PHE A 159 6.27 4.08 -9.38
CA PHE A 159 6.22 3.15 -10.51
C PHE A 159 5.03 3.49 -11.41
N LYS A 160 5.14 3.24 -12.71
CA LYS A 160 4.03 3.34 -13.65
C LYS A 160 3.99 2.17 -14.63
N LYS A 161 2.80 1.94 -15.17
CA LYS A 161 2.53 0.96 -16.23
C LYS A 161 1.93 1.65 -17.44
#